data_fa6a37188a9083b89324ac0ae9c84ad8
#
_entry.id   fa6a37188a9083b89324ac0ae9c84ad8
#
_cell.length_a   1.000
_cell.length_b   1.000
_cell.length_c   1.000
_cell.angle_alpha   90.00
_cell.angle_beta   90.00
_cell.angle_gamma   90.00
#
_symmetry.space_group_name_H-M   'P 1'
#
loop_
_entity.id
_entity.type
_entity.pdbx_description
1 polymer ?
#
loop_
_entity_poly.entity_id
_entity_poly.type
_entity_poly.pdbx_seq_one_letter_code
_entity_poly.pdbx_strand_id
1 'polypeptide(L)'
;PTGESPIAHSSEFFKRTEKIFGKGWRPEVDTMDTFMCSSWYFLRYPCNKMGKKPFDRKVVDKLLPVDMYIGGAEHACMHLLYARFLVMALYDMGHIGFKEPFKRLVHQGTVTKDGAKMSKSKGNVVSPDEFVEKYGSDVFRMYLMFMGPFTEGGDWNDKGITGIARFVERFWKMISGESEKVGDKVLLKKNINKLIKKVTEDIEKMHFNTALAALMEFLNFASKNGVDKSSKKIVVQLIAPFAPHLAEECYEKIGGKYSVSFTQWPGYDSKLVQDDLIKIGVQVIGKLRGEIEIAKDASQEEALKLARANENVVRHLAQGHVVKEIYVPGRIVGFVVKR
;
A
#
# COMPACT_ATOMS: atom_id res chain seq x y z
N PRO A 1 -7.04 -3.14 45.73
CA PRO A 1 -6.11 -2.26 45.00
C PRO A 1 -5.43 -1.32 46.02
N THR A 2 -4.13 -1.53 46.23
CA THR A 2 -3.33 -0.75 47.19
C THR A 2 -2.71 0.50 46.54
N GLY A 3 -2.81 0.62 45.21
CA GLY A 3 -2.14 1.68 44.45
C GLY A 3 -0.63 1.46 44.29
N GLU A 4 -0.10 0.37 44.81
CA GLU A 4 1.32 0.01 44.74
C GLU A 4 1.56 -1.12 43.73
N SER A 5 2.81 -1.25 43.25
CA SER A 5 3.24 -2.32 42.38
C SER A 5 3.02 -3.69 43.07
N PRO A 6 2.41 -4.69 42.40
CA PRO A 6 2.28 -6.05 42.94
C PRO A 6 3.63 -6.67 43.36
N ILE A 7 4.74 -6.25 42.73
CA ILE A 7 6.12 -6.69 43.06
C ILE A 7 6.51 -6.21 44.46
N ALA A 8 6.05 -5.02 44.90
CA ALA A 8 6.31 -4.48 46.23
C ALA A 8 5.79 -5.37 47.35
N HIS A 9 4.76 -6.18 47.07
CA HIS A 9 4.15 -7.10 48.01
C HIS A 9 4.63 -8.56 47.88
N SER A 10 5.56 -8.83 46.96
CA SER A 10 6.09 -10.18 46.75
C SER A 10 7.19 -10.56 47.74
N SER A 11 6.85 -11.26 48.82
CA SER A 11 7.84 -11.74 49.80
C SER A 11 8.89 -12.66 49.17
N GLU A 12 8.53 -13.42 48.14
CA GLU A 12 9.45 -14.28 47.39
C GLU A 12 10.51 -13.46 46.67
N PHE A 13 10.14 -12.33 46.02
CA PHE A 13 11.03 -11.45 45.32
C PHE A 13 12.08 -10.81 46.27
N PHE A 14 11.64 -10.36 47.42
CA PHE A 14 12.54 -9.84 48.47
C PHE A 14 13.50 -10.91 48.99
N LYS A 15 13.00 -12.10 49.34
CA LYS A 15 13.85 -13.21 49.81
C LYS A 15 14.85 -13.67 48.77
N ARG A 16 14.48 -13.67 47.49
CA ARG A 16 15.40 -14.00 46.39
C ARG A 16 16.52 -12.96 46.25
N THR A 17 16.22 -11.69 46.42
CA THR A 17 17.16 -10.59 46.36
C THR A 17 18.16 -10.74 47.52
N GLU A 18 17.73 -10.93 48.77
CA GLU A 18 18.62 -11.15 49.90
C GLU A 18 19.47 -12.40 49.73
N LYS A 19 18.97 -13.45 49.15
CA LYS A 19 19.72 -14.69 48.87
C LYS A 19 20.88 -14.47 47.89
N ILE A 20 20.67 -13.58 46.89
CA ILE A 20 21.68 -13.32 45.84
C ILE A 20 22.70 -12.26 46.27
N PHE A 21 22.23 -11.19 46.91
CA PHE A 21 23.03 -10.01 47.19
C PHE A 21 23.40 -9.83 48.66
N GLY A 22 22.78 -10.59 49.57
CA GLY A 22 23.01 -10.53 51.02
C GLY A 22 21.82 -9.94 51.79
N LYS A 23 21.80 -10.15 53.09
CA LYS A 23 20.74 -9.69 53.98
C LYS A 23 20.69 -8.15 54.02
N GLY A 24 19.49 -7.60 53.95
CA GLY A 24 19.23 -6.13 53.94
C GLY A 24 19.16 -5.50 52.56
N TRP A 25 19.53 -6.22 51.52
CA TRP A 25 19.32 -5.73 50.15
C TRP A 25 17.84 -5.76 49.79
N ARG A 26 17.37 -4.67 49.19
CA ARG A 26 15.99 -4.59 48.71
C ARG A 26 15.98 -4.51 47.18
N PRO A 27 15.08 -5.22 46.50
CA PRO A 27 14.88 -5.07 45.06
C PRO A 27 14.20 -3.75 44.75
N GLU A 28 14.47 -3.20 43.56
CA GLU A 28 13.64 -2.16 42.96
C GLU A 28 12.27 -2.75 42.61
N VAL A 29 11.20 -2.07 43.01
CA VAL A 29 9.83 -2.56 42.83
C VAL A 29 9.05 -1.83 41.74
N ASP A 30 9.61 -0.75 41.19
CA ASP A 30 9.10 -0.14 40.00
C ASP A 30 9.42 -0.98 38.78
N THR A 31 8.50 -1.06 37.84
CA THR A 31 8.74 -1.70 36.55
C THR A 31 9.35 -0.71 35.58
N MET A 32 10.18 -1.19 34.67
CA MET A 32 10.68 -0.37 33.57
C MET A 32 9.51 0.19 32.77
N ASP A 33 9.68 1.38 32.19
CA ASP A 33 8.72 1.94 31.26
C ASP A 33 8.39 0.95 30.13
N THR A 34 7.15 0.96 29.70
CA THR A 34 6.59 0.02 28.70
C THR A 34 7.44 -0.06 27.43
N PHE A 35 8.00 1.09 26.99
CA PHE A 35 8.73 1.14 25.74
C PHE A 35 10.21 0.71 25.86
N MET A 36 10.73 0.54 27.06
CA MET A 36 12.12 0.07 27.25
C MET A 36 12.33 -1.32 26.64
N CYS A 37 11.45 -2.28 26.91
CA CYS A 37 11.58 -3.63 26.37
C CYS A 37 11.39 -3.67 24.85
N SER A 38 10.47 -2.88 24.32
CA SER A 38 10.17 -2.82 22.87
C SER A 38 11.18 -1.97 22.07
N SER A 39 12.07 -1.22 22.73
CA SER A 39 13.00 -0.31 22.06
C SER A 39 14.12 -0.99 21.26
N TRP A 40 14.35 -2.29 21.44
CA TRP A 40 15.47 -3.01 20.85
C TRP A 40 15.10 -4.36 20.20
N TYR A 41 13.84 -4.76 20.17
CA TYR A 41 13.41 -6.08 19.67
C TYR A 41 13.91 -6.39 18.26
N PHE A 42 14.02 -5.38 17.37
CA PHE A 42 14.53 -5.51 16.02
C PHE A 42 16.00 -5.92 15.96
N LEU A 43 16.81 -5.58 16.97
CA LEU A 43 18.18 -6.08 17.09
C LEU A 43 18.21 -7.57 17.40
N ARG A 44 17.22 -8.07 18.12
CA ARG A 44 17.08 -9.49 18.49
C ARG A 44 16.61 -10.36 17.35
N TYR A 45 15.75 -9.86 16.46
CA TYR A 45 15.16 -10.64 15.37
C TYR A 45 16.18 -11.39 14.51
N PRO A 46 17.24 -10.75 13.98
CA PRO A 46 18.28 -11.44 13.22
C PRO A 46 19.06 -12.51 14.02
N CYS A 47 18.99 -12.39 15.34
CA CYS A 47 19.78 -13.21 16.29
C CYS A 47 18.91 -14.06 17.21
N ASN A 48 17.67 -14.41 16.84
CA ASN A 48 16.68 -15.07 17.68
C ASN A 48 17.11 -16.43 18.23
N LYS A 49 18.03 -17.15 17.54
CA LYS A 49 18.54 -18.46 17.94
C LYS A 49 19.73 -18.37 18.92
N MET A 50 20.21 -17.19 19.24
CA MET A 50 21.33 -17.04 20.18
C MET A 50 20.86 -17.18 21.63
N GLY A 51 21.50 -18.09 22.40
CA GLY A 51 21.14 -18.31 23.81
C GLY A 51 21.92 -17.47 24.83
N LYS A 52 23.14 -17.03 24.48
CA LYS A 52 24.08 -16.42 25.45
C LYS A 52 24.22 -14.89 25.33
N LYS A 53 23.81 -14.32 24.22
CA LYS A 53 23.91 -12.87 23.93
C LYS A 53 22.59 -12.35 23.40
N PRO A 54 22.24 -11.09 23.64
CA PRO A 54 21.02 -10.49 23.07
C PRO A 54 21.07 -10.41 21.55
N PHE A 55 22.23 -10.10 20.98
CA PHE A 55 22.49 -10.08 19.53
C PHE A 55 23.99 -10.20 19.24
N ASP A 56 24.33 -10.42 17.97
CA ASP A 56 25.72 -10.38 17.45
C ASP A 56 25.90 -9.16 16.57
N ARG A 57 26.91 -8.35 16.88
CA ARG A 57 27.21 -7.11 16.15
C ARG A 57 27.40 -7.33 14.66
N LYS A 58 28.13 -8.38 14.25
CA LYS A 58 28.40 -8.66 12.83
C LYS A 58 27.14 -8.97 12.05
N VAL A 59 26.19 -9.68 12.68
CA VAL A 59 24.89 -10.00 12.07
C VAL A 59 24.02 -8.75 11.98
N VAL A 60 23.95 -7.99 13.06
CA VAL A 60 23.13 -6.77 13.15
C VAL A 60 23.66 -5.70 12.21
N ASP A 61 24.97 -5.42 12.16
CA ASP A 61 25.56 -4.41 11.27
C ASP A 61 25.38 -4.76 9.77
N LYS A 62 25.19 -6.06 9.44
CA LYS A 62 24.94 -6.50 8.08
C LYS A 62 23.48 -6.32 7.63
N LEU A 63 22.53 -6.50 8.56
CA LEU A 63 21.09 -6.58 8.23
C LEU A 63 20.34 -5.30 8.58
N LEU A 64 20.88 -4.47 9.46
CA LEU A 64 20.28 -3.24 9.94
C LEU A 64 21.11 -2.01 9.52
N PRO A 65 20.56 -0.81 9.58
CA PRO A 65 19.23 -0.41 10.08
C PRO A 65 18.08 -0.95 9.22
N VAL A 66 16.87 -1.03 9.82
CA VAL A 66 15.66 -1.47 9.15
C VAL A 66 15.34 -0.57 7.94
N ASP A 67 15.07 -1.16 6.79
CA ASP A 67 14.86 -0.39 5.55
C ASP A 67 13.57 0.42 5.58
N MET A 68 12.48 -0.14 6.10
CA MET A 68 11.19 0.54 6.23
C MET A 68 10.52 0.14 7.54
N TYR A 69 10.09 1.12 8.31
CA TYR A 69 9.39 0.94 9.56
C TYR A 69 8.01 1.59 9.50
N ILE A 70 6.97 0.83 9.88
CA ILE A 70 5.58 1.26 9.74
C ILE A 70 4.95 1.30 11.13
N GLY A 71 4.31 2.42 11.48
CA GLY A 71 3.66 2.59 12.76
C GLY A 71 2.89 3.89 12.87
N GLY A 72 2.03 4.00 13.90
CA GLY A 72 1.25 5.22 14.16
C GLY A 72 2.12 6.43 14.51
N ALA A 73 1.68 7.61 14.11
CA ALA A 73 2.40 8.86 14.34
C ALA A 73 2.57 9.18 15.83
N GLU A 74 1.67 8.69 16.71
CA GLU A 74 1.73 8.82 18.15
C GLU A 74 3.01 8.24 18.77
N HIS A 75 3.61 7.24 18.11
CA HIS A 75 4.85 6.61 18.57
C HIS A 75 6.09 7.47 18.37
N ALA A 76 6.00 8.63 17.70
CA ALA A 76 7.14 9.53 17.52
C ALA A 76 7.75 9.98 18.85
N CYS A 77 6.91 10.27 19.85
CA CYS A 77 7.33 10.66 21.20
C CYS A 77 7.27 9.50 22.24
N MET A 78 6.99 8.30 21.81
CA MET A 78 6.92 7.09 22.65
C MET A 78 7.95 6.06 22.18
N HIS A 79 7.50 4.99 21.54
CA HIS A 79 8.36 3.88 21.10
C HIS A 79 9.56 4.33 20.25
N LEU A 80 9.36 5.23 19.29
CA LEU A 80 10.43 5.66 18.39
C LEU A 80 11.52 6.47 19.13
N LEU A 81 11.14 7.29 20.10
CA LEU A 81 12.07 8.02 20.94
C LEU A 81 12.98 7.07 21.72
N TYR A 82 12.40 6.04 22.37
CA TYR A 82 13.14 5.01 23.08
C TYR A 82 14.05 4.19 22.17
N ALA A 83 13.54 3.76 21.01
CA ALA A 83 14.32 2.98 20.05
C ALA A 83 15.55 3.75 19.54
N ARG A 84 15.37 5.03 19.20
CA ARG A 84 16.47 5.90 18.74
C ARG A 84 17.48 6.16 19.85
N PHE A 85 17.01 6.49 21.05
CA PHE A 85 17.88 6.70 22.19
C PHE A 85 18.73 5.47 22.50
N LEU A 86 18.12 4.29 22.57
CA LEU A 86 18.84 3.06 22.86
C LEU A 86 19.87 2.72 21.78
N VAL A 87 19.51 2.90 20.49
CA VAL A 87 20.43 2.68 19.38
C VAL A 87 21.63 3.64 19.44
N MET A 88 21.41 4.91 19.73
CA MET A 88 22.50 5.89 19.92
C MET A 88 23.41 5.49 21.08
N ALA A 89 22.85 5.08 22.22
CA ALA A 89 23.63 4.61 23.37
C ALA A 89 24.46 3.36 23.03
N LEU A 90 23.88 2.37 22.36
CA LEU A 90 24.58 1.17 21.93
C LEU A 90 25.65 1.46 20.88
N TYR A 91 25.46 2.45 20.01
CA TYR A 91 26.50 2.93 19.09
C TYR A 91 27.65 3.56 19.84
N ASP A 92 27.41 4.48 20.78
CA ASP A 92 28.45 5.17 21.57
C ASP A 92 29.22 4.19 22.43
N MET A 93 28.58 3.12 22.91
CA MET A 93 29.24 2.01 23.62
C MET A 93 29.99 1.03 22.70
N GLY A 94 29.91 1.20 21.37
CA GLY A 94 30.57 0.34 20.39
C GLY A 94 29.93 -1.01 20.15
N HIS A 95 28.69 -1.21 20.55
CA HIS A 95 27.96 -2.47 20.37
C HIS A 95 27.34 -2.65 18.99
N ILE A 96 27.08 -1.57 18.26
CA ILE A 96 26.53 -1.55 16.89
C ILE A 96 27.23 -0.49 16.03
N GLY A 97 27.08 -0.56 14.70
CA GLY A 97 27.77 0.30 13.75
C GLY A 97 26.92 1.47 13.18
N PHE A 98 25.70 1.67 13.66
CA PHE A 98 24.78 2.70 13.14
C PHE A 98 24.08 3.46 14.28
N LYS A 99 23.69 4.73 14.01
CA LYS A 99 23.05 5.63 15.00
C LYS A 99 21.54 5.71 14.89
N GLU A 100 20.96 5.40 13.73
CA GLU A 100 19.52 5.44 13.52
C GLU A 100 18.97 4.03 13.24
N PRO A 101 17.91 3.60 13.95
CA PRO A 101 17.38 2.24 13.82
C PRO A 101 16.65 1.98 12.52
N PHE A 102 16.08 3.03 11.91
CA PHE A 102 15.17 2.94 10.76
C PHE A 102 15.59 3.91 9.66
N LYS A 103 15.76 3.41 8.40
CA LYS A 103 16.12 4.25 7.24
C LYS A 103 14.94 5.09 6.76
N ARG A 104 13.74 4.51 6.79
CA ARG A 104 12.50 5.15 6.35
C ARG A 104 11.38 4.84 7.34
N LEU A 105 10.65 5.87 7.72
CA LEU A 105 9.46 5.76 8.55
C LEU A 105 8.22 6.07 7.70
N VAL A 106 7.20 5.23 7.84
CA VAL A 106 5.90 5.43 7.19
C VAL A 106 4.82 5.38 8.26
N HIS A 107 4.05 6.46 8.35
CA HIS A 107 2.87 6.49 9.22
C HIS A 107 1.65 6.06 8.42
N GLN A 108 0.98 4.99 8.87
CA GLN A 108 -0.33 4.64 8.35
C GLN A 108 -1.38 5.63 8.86
N GLY A 109 -2.40 5.86 8.03
CA GLY A 109 -3.55 6.65 8.41
C GLY A 109 -4.44 5.96 9.45
N THR A 110 -5.31 6.72 10.07
CA THR A 110 -6.25 6.20 11.07
C THR A 110 -7.52 5.71 10.38
N VAL A 111 -7.96 4.50 10.71
CA VAL A 111 -9.29 4.03 10.34
C VAL A 111 -10.29 4.61 11.34
N THR A 112 -11.24 5.37 10.82
CA THR A 112 -12.34 5.96 11.60
C THR A 112 -13.62 5.15 11.39
N LYS A 113 -14.62 5.37 12.22
CA LYS A 113 -16.01 4.92 12.00
C LYS A 113 -16.95 6.07 12.29
N ASP A 114 -17.82 6.37 11.34
CA ASP A 114 -18.73 7.52 11.38
C ASP A 114 -17.98 8.85 11.63
N GLY A 115 -16.84 9.01 10.93
CA GLY A 115 -15.98 10.19 11.01
C GLY A 115 -15.20 10.35 12.32
N ALA A 116 -15.27 9.38 13.24
CA ALA A 116 -14.61 9.46 14.55
C ALA A 116 -13.57 8.35 14.74
N LYS A 117 -12.45 8.66 15.44
CA LYS A 117 -11.48 7.64 15.86
C LYS A 117 -12.18 6.59 16.72
N MET A 118 -11.95 5.32 16.39
CA MET A 118 -12.51 4.19 17.13
C MET A 118 -11.99 4.17 18.57
N SER A 119 -12.89 3.98 19.52
CA SER A 119 -12.54 3.77 20.93
C SER A 119 -13.59 2.94 21.65
N LYS A 120 -13.16 2.12 22.63
CA LYS A 120 -14.08 1.32 23.44
C LYS A 120 -15.09 2.19 24.19
N SER A 121 -14.68 3.36 24.67
CA SER A 121 -15.55 4.30 25.40
C SER A 121 -16.65 4.92 24.53
N LYS A 122 -16.45 4.99 23.20
CA LYS A 122 -17.46 5.49 22.24
C LYS A 122 -18.35 4.38 21.67
N GLY A 123 -18.01 3.11 21.91
CA GLY A 123 -18.77 1.98 21.37
C GLY A 123 -18.72 1.84 19.84
N ASN A 124 -17.78 2.54 19.17
CA ASN A 124 -17.66 2.55 17.71
C ASN A 124 -16.51 1.67 17.20
N VAL A 125 -16.04 0.71 18.01
CA VAL A 125 -14.99 -0.23 17.63
C VAL A 125 -15.56 -1.29 16.69
N VAL A 126 -14.84 -1.55 15.61
CA VAL A 126 -15.14 -2.65 14.67
C VAL A 126 -14.21 -3.83 15.02
N SER A 127 -14.80 -4.99 15.32
CA SER A 127 -14.03 -6.23 15.49
C SER A 127 -13.72 -6.84 14.13
N PRO A 128 -12.45 -7.11 13.81
CA PRO A 128 -12.08 -7.85 12.60
C PRO A 128 -12.73 -9.23 12.51
N ASP A 129 -12.92 -9.91 13.67
CA ASP A 129 -13.34 -11.31 13.72
C ASP A 129 -14.69 -11.55 13.04
N GLU A 130 -15.67 -10.67 13.27
CA GLU A 130 -17.01 -10.77 12.65
C GLU A 130 -16.94 -10.71 11.11
N PHE A 131 -16.07 -9.87 10.56
CA PHE A 131 -15.91 -9.69 9.13
C PHE A 131 -15.07 -10.81 8.51
N VAL A 132 -14.05 -11.27 9.22
CA VAL A 132 -13.21 -12.41 8.79
C VAL A 132 -14.02 -13.70 8.79
N GLU A 133 -14.85 -13.94 9.80
CA GLU A 133 -15.74 -15.10 9.85
C GLU A 133 -16.76 -15.08 8.71
N LYS A 134 -17.33 -13.91 8.39
CA LYS A 134 -18.36 -13.77 7.37
C LYS A 134 -17.84 -13.75 5.93
N TYR A 135 -16.70 -13.09 5.69
CA TYR A 135 -16.21 -12.80 4.33
C TYR A 135 -14.85 -13.43 4.03
N GLY A 136 -14.14 -13.92 5.04
CA GLY A 136 -12.75 -14.38 4.92
C GLY A 136 -11.71 -13.29 5.10
N SER A 137 -10.51 -13.68 5.48
CA SER A 137 -9.40 -12.76 5.76
C SER A 137 -8.95 -11.95 4.55
N ASP A 138 -8.96 -12.55 3.35
CA ASP A 138 -8.52 -11.86 2.13
C ASP A 138 -9.44 -10.70 1.76
N VAL A 139 -10.77 -10.90 1.86
CA VAL A 139 -11.75 -9.84 1.61
C VAL A 139 -11.58 -8.70 2.63
N PHE A 140 -11.40 -9.04 3.91
CA PHE A 140 -11.15 -8.05 4.95
C PHE A 140 -9.87 -7.26 4.72
N ARG A 141 -8.75 -7.93 4.41
CA ARG A 141 -7.46 -7.30 4.07
C ARG A 141 -7.58 -6.35 2.88
N MET A 142 -8.17 -6.84 1.80
CA MET A 142 -8.36 -6.02 0.59
C MET A 142 -9.26 -4.81 0.85
N TYR A 143 -10.28 -4.95 1.69
CA TYR A 143 -11.14 -3.82 2.04
C TYR A 143 -10.37 -2.74 2.82
N LEU A 144 -9.55 -3.12 3.80
CA LEU A 144 -8.69 -2.17 4.52
C LEU A 144 -7.73 -1.43 3.57
N MET A 145 -7.16 -2.14 2.59
CA MET A 145 -6.25 -1.57 1.60
C MET A 145 -6.97 -0.68 0.57
N PHE A 146 -8.27 -0.89 0.34
CA PHE A 146 -9.06 -0.18 -0.66
C PHE A 146 -9.73 1.09 -0.14
N MET A 147 -9.99 1.20 1.18
CA MET A 147 -10.76 2.30 1.78
C MET A 147 -10.20 3.69 1.51
N GLY A 148 -8.88 3.82 1.32
CA GLY A 148 -8.23 5.10 1.08
C GLY A 148 -6.72 4.97 0.91
N PRO A 149 -6.01 6.10 0.71
CA PRO A 149 -4.55 6.11 0.68
C PRO A 149 -3.99 5.62 2.01
N PHE A 150 -2.95 4.79 1.96
CA PHE A 150 -2.38 4.13 3.14
C PHE A 150 -2.00 5.10 4.27
N THR A 151 -1.49 6.28 3.90
CA THR A 151 -1.04 7.31 4.86
C THR A 151 -2.16 8.20 5.40
N GLU A 152 -3.34 8.19 4.76
CA GLU A 152 -4.49 9.01 5.17
C GLU A 152 -5.51 8.20 5.98
N GLY A 153 -5.57 6.89 5.72
CA GLY A 153 -6.58 6.01 6.31
C GLY A 153 -7.92 6.06 5.56
N GLY A 154 -9.00 5.81 6.27
CA GLY A 154 -10.35 5.85 5.69
C GLY A 154 -11.43 5.67 6.73
N ASP A 155 -12.67 5.93 6.33
CA ASP A 155 -13.82 5.74 7.20
C ASP A 155 -14.45 4.35 6.97
N TRP A 156 -14.58 3.58 8.03
CA TRP A 156 -15.12 2.22 7.96
C TRP A 156 -16.60 2.25 7.61
N ASN A 157 -16.99 1.51 6.59
CA ASN A 157 -18.37 1.32 6.19
C ASN A 157 -18.70 -0.19 6.06
N ASP A 158 -19.61 -0.67 6.89
CA ASP A 158 -20.01 -2.09 6.92
C ASP A 158 -20.55 -2.60 5.58
N LYS A 159 -21.08 -1.73 4.73
CA LYS A 159 -21.56 -2.08 3.39
C LYS A 159 -20.47 -2.09 2.33
N GLY A 160 -19.38 -1.33 2.53
CA GLY A 160 -18.29 -1.20 1.56
C GLY A 160 -17.58 -2.52 1.27
N ILE A 161 -17.41 -3.37 2.28
CA ILE A 161 -16.76 -4.67 2.17
C ILE A 161 -17.47 -5.63 1.19
N THR A 162 -18.79 -5.47 1.01
CA THR A 162 -19.54 -6.30 0.06
C THR A 162 -19.12 -6.09 -1.39
N GLY A 163 -18.62 -4.91 -1.72
CA GLY A 163 -18.03 -4.62 -3.03
C GLY A 163 -16.78 -5.45 -3.30
N ILE A 164 -15.92 -5.56 -2.30
CA ILE A 164 -14.71 -6.40 -2.37
C ILE A 164 -15.08 -7.89 -2.44
N ALA A 165 -16.05 -8.35 -1.65
CA ALA A 165 -16.52 -9.75 -1.71
C ALA A 165 -16.98 -10.11 -3.12
N ARG A 166 -17.79 -9.25 -3.77
CA ARG A 166 -18.23 -9.44 -5.17
C ARG A 166 -17.06 -9.43 -6.16
N PHE A 167 -16.05 -8.61 -5.93
CA PHE A 167 -14.84 -8.61 -6.75
C PHE A 167 -14.10 -9.96 -6.63
N VAL A 168 -13.91 -10.48 -5.42
CA VAL A 168 -13.26 -11.77 -5.16
C VAL A 168 -14.01 -12.92 -5.84
N GLU A 169 -15.35 -12.97 -5.75
CA GLU A 169 -16.17 -13.97 -6.43
C GLU A 169 -16.02 -13.90 -7.97
N ARG A 170 -16.05 -12.71 -8.53
CA ARG A 170 -15.87 -12.50 -9.97
C ARG A 170 -14.46 -12.86 -10.42
N PHE A 171 -13.45 -12.54 -9.60
CA PHE A 171 -12.06 -12.90 -9.85
C PHE A 171 -11.90 -14.43 -9.87
N TRP A 172 -12.43 -15.11 -8.88
CA TRP A 172 -12.43 -16.59 -8.83
C TRP A 172 -13.09 -17.19 -10.09
N LYS A 173 -14.27 -16.71 -10.46
CA LYS A 173 -14.99 -17.18 -11.67
C LYS A 173 -14.16 -16.97 -12.94
N MET A 174 -13.47 -15.85 -13.08
CA MET A 174 -12.61 -15.57 -14.23
C MET A 174 -11.42 -16.57 -14.28
N ILE A 175 -10.79 -16.85 -13.15
CA ILE A 175 -9.63 -17.75 -13.10
C ILE A 175 -10.08 -19.20 -13.28
N SER A 176 -11.10 -19.66 -12.59
CA SER A 176 -11.59 -21.05 -12.61
C SER A 176 -12.35 -21.42 -13.89
N GLY A 177 -12.81 -20.44 -14.66
CA GLY A 177 -13.54 -20.66 -15.90
C GLY A 177 -12.67 -21.32 -16.98
N GLU A 178 -13.23 -22.27 -17.71
CA GLU A 178 -12.53 -23.03 -18.75
C GLU A 178 -12.31 -22.23 -20.05
N SER A 179 -13.06 -21.17 -20.28
CA SER A 179 -12.98 -20.40 -21.52
C SER A 179 -11.65 -19.61 -21.59
N GLU A 180 -10.86 -19.95 -22.61
CA GLU A 180 -9.65 -19.22 -23.00
C GLU A 180 -9.85 -18.41 -24.29
N LYS A 181 -11.12 -18.25 -24.73
CA LYS A 181 -11.43 -17.45 -25.92
C LYS A 181 -11.10 -16.00 -25.63
N VAL A 182 -10.14 -15.46 -26.36
CA VAL A 182 -9.73 -14.04 -26.30
C VAL A 182 -10.22 -13.37 -27.57
N GLY A 183 -10.91 -12.24 -27.41
CA GLY A 183 -11.39 -11.43 -28.52
C GLY A 183 -10.21 -10.77 -29.24
N ASP A 184 -9.62 -9.76 -28.62
CA ASP A 184 -8.44 -9.07 -29.14
C ASP A 184 -7.21 -9.41 -28.30
N LYS A 185 -6.29 -10.21 -28.88
CA LYS A 185 -5.04 -10.64 -28.24
C LYS A 185 -4.04 -9.49 -28.08
N VAL A 186 -4.01 -8.54 -29.03
CA VAL A 186 -3.10 -7.39 -28.97
C VAL A 186 -3.51 -6.46 -27.83
N LEU A 187 -4.81 -6.20 -27.75
CA LEU A 187 -5.37 -5.40 -26.68
C LEU A 187 -5.20 -6.06 -25.30
N LEU A 188 -5.39 -7.41 -25.21
CA LEU A 188 -5.11 -8.14 -23.97
C LEU A 188 -3.64 -8.00 -23.55
N LYS A 189 -2.70 -8.18 -24.47
CA LYS A 189 -1.27 -8.04 -24.19
C LYS A 189 -0.92 -6.62 -23.70
N LYS A 190 -1.50 -5.59 -24.33
CA LYS A 190 -1.32 -4.19 -23.88
C LYS A 190 -1.88 -3.96 -22.48
N ASN A 191 -3.09 -4.43 -22.20
CA ASN A 191 -3.73 -4.26 -20.87
C ASN A 191 -3.02 -5.02 -19.75
N ILE A 192 -2.51 -6.23 -20.00
CA ILE A 192 -1.69 -6.98 -19.03
C ILE A 192 -0.41 -6.23 -18.69
N ASN A 193 0.32 -5.70 -19.69
CA ASN A 193 1.54 -4.96 -19.43
C ASN A 193 1.27 -3.65 -18.64
N LYS A 194 0.20 -2.93 -18.96
CA LYS A 194 -0.23 -1.76 -18.18
C LYS A 194 -0.58 -2.14 -16.74
N LEU A 195 -1.29 -3.25 -16.54
CA LEU A 195 -1.64 -3.75 -15.21
C LEU A 195 -0.40 -4.10 -14.39
N ILE A 196 0.56 -4.85 -14.97
CA ILE A 196 1.82 -5.21 -14.29
C ILE A 196 2.54 -3.93 -13.83
N LYS A 197 2.75 -2.98 -14.75
CA LYS A 197 3.40 -1.71 -14.43
C LYS A 197 2.68 -0.98 -13.30
N LYS A 198 1.35 -0.79 -13.43
CA LYS A 198 0.55 -0.03 -12.46
C LYS A 198 0.59 -0.66 -11.08
N VAL A 199 0.36 -1.97 -10.97
CA VAL A 199 0.36 -2.68 -9.68
C VAL A 199 1.76 -2.66 -9.05
N THR A 200 2.82 -2.85 -9.85
CA THR A 200 4.20 -2.80 -9.36
C THR A 200 4.54 -1.44 -8.76
N GLU A 201 4.32 -0.36 -9.52
CA GLU A 201 4.64 0.99 -9.07
C GLU A 201 3.79 1.42 -7.87
N ASP A 202 2.53 0.99 -7.82
CA ASP A 202 1.63 1.31 -6.72
C ASP A 202 2.02 0.57 -5.43
N ILE A 203 2.44 -0.71 -5.50
CA ILE A 203 2.94 -1.44 -4.33
C ILE A 203 4.20 -0.78 -3.79
N GLU A 204 5.16 -0.41 -4.66
CA GLU A 204 6.40 0.26 -4.25
C GLU A 204 6.14 1.59 -3.53
N LYS A 205 5.08 2.31 -3.92
CA LYS A 205 4.65 3.58 -3.33
C LYS A 205 3.63 3.40 -2.20
N MET A 206 3.24 2.18 -1.88
CA MET A 206 2.16 1.86 -0.91
C MET A 206 0.79 2.45 -1.29
N HIS A 207 0.53 2.60 -2.59
CA HIS A 207 -0.76 3.03 -3.13
C HIS A 207 -1.68 1.82 -3.37
N PHE A 208 -1.98 1.07 -2.31
CA PHE A 208 -2.70 -0.21 -2.40
C PHE A 208 -4.12 -0.06 -2.96
N ASN A 209 -4.78 1.04 -2.66
CA ASN A 209 -6.13 1.34 -3.16
C ASN A 209 -6.16 1.48 -4.69
N THR A 210 -5.19 2.15 -5.30
CA THR A 210 -5.12 2.30 -6.75
C THR A 210 -4.64 1.03 -7.46
N ALA A 211 -3.78 0.23 -6.82
CA ALA A 211 -3.42 -1.11 -7.31
C ALA A 211 -4.64 -2.04 -7.38
N LEU A 212 -5.47 -2.05 -6.33
CA LEU A 212 -6.72 -2.82 -6.31
C LEU A 212 -7.73 -2.31 -7.35
N ALA A 213 -7.85 -0.98 -7.52
CA ALA A 213 -8.68 -0.41 -8.57
C ALA A 213 -8.24 -0.88 -9.96
N ALA A 214 -6.93 -0.90 -10.25
CA ALA A 214 -6.41 -1.40 -11.52
C ALA A 214 -6.73 -2.89 -11.75
N LEU A 215 -6.68 -3.72 -10.72
CA LEU A 215 -7.10 -5.13 -10.80
C LEU A 215 -8.61 -5.26 -11.09
N MET A 216 -9.44 -4.39 -10.49
CA MET A 216 -10.89 -4.36 -10.76
C MET A 216 -11.21 -3.91 -12.20
N GLU A 217 -10.51 -2.90 -12.70
CA GLU A 217 -10.62 -2.42 -14.08
C GLU A 217 -10.21 -3.52 -15.07
N PHE A 218 -9.10 -4.21 -14.80
CA PHE A 218 -8.67 -5.34 -15.61
C PHE A 218 -9.71 -6.48 -15.62
N LEU A 219 -10.30 -6.80 -14.47
CA LEU A 219 -11.36 -7.81 -14.39
C LEU A 219 -12.59 -7.41 -15.25
N ASN A 220 -12.96 -6.14 -15.28
CA ASN A 220 -14.04 -5.65 -16.15
C ASN A 220 -13.67 -5.76 -17.64
N PHE A 221 -12.43 -5.46 -18.01
CA PHE A 221 -11.91 -5.67 -19.35
C PHE A 221 -11.92 -7.15 -19.73
N ALA A 222 -11.35 -8.02 -18.88
CA ALA A 222 -11.27 -9.46 -19.10
C ALA A 222 -12.65 -10.13 -19.24
N SER A 223 -13.65 -9.64 -18.52
CA SER A 223 -15.04 -10.13 -18.63
C SER A 223 -15.65 -9.91 -20.02
N LYS A 224 -15.19 -8.91 -20.76
CA LYS A 224 -15.67 -8.58 -22.11
C LYS A 224 -14.79 -9.19 -23.22
N ASN A 225 -13.48 -9.16 -23.02
CA ASN A 225 -12.50 -9.58 -24.03
C ASN A 225 -12.08 -11.05 -23.92
N GLY A 226 -12.30 -11.67 -22.76
CA GLY A 226 -11.71 -12.96 -22.43
C GLY A 226 -10.25 -12.81 -21.95
N VAL A 227 -9.70 -13.90 -21.42
CA VAL A 227 -8.35 -13.97 -20.88
C VAL A 227 -7.76 -15.35 -21.08
N ASP A 228 -6.51 -15.43 -21.60
CA ASP A 228 -5.80 -16.68 -21.78
C ASP A 228 -5.11 -17.18 -20.48
N LYS A 229 -4.65 -18.43 -20.51
CA LYS A 229 -4.02 -19.07 -19.36
C LYS A 229 -2.77 -18.33 -18.87
N SER A 230 -1.97 -17.79 -19.80
CA SER A 230 -0.75 -17.05 -19.45
C SER A 230 -1.08 -15.75 -18.71
N SER A 231 -2.08 -15.02 -19.17
CA SER A 231 -2.58 -13.82 -18.52
C SER A 231 -3.23 -14.11 -17.16
N LYS A 232 -4.01 -15.20 -17.03
CA LYS A 232 -4.54 -15.66 -15.74
C LYS A 232 -3.43 -15.84 -14.71
N LYS A 233 -2.31 -16.51 -15.10
CA LYS A 233 -1.17 -16.70 -14.19
C LYS A 233 -0.59 -15.38 -13.71
N ILE A 234 -0.38 -14.41 -14.60
CA ILE A 234 0.12 -13.07 -14.25
C ILE A 234 -0.81 -12.38 -13.26
N VAL A 235 -2.11 -12.38 -13.53
CA VAL A 235 -3.09 -11.68 -12.67
C VAL A 235 -3.17 -12.33 -11.27
N VAL A 236 -3.04 -13.65 -11.19
CA VAL A 236 -2.93 -14.39 -9.91
C VAL A 236 -1.67 -13.98 -9.13
N GLN A 237 -0.53 -13.80 -9.80
CA GLN A 237 0.68 -13.29 -9.16
C GLN A 237 0.49 -11.86 -8.63
N LEU A 238 -0.17 -10.99 -9.41
CA LEU A 238 -0.37 -9.59 -9.03
C LEU A 238 -1.34 -9.41 -7.86
N ILE A 239 -2.33 -10.30 -7.68
CA ILE A 239 -3.27 -10.22 -6.55
C ILE A 239 -2.69 -10.83 -5.26
N ALA A 240 -1.67 -11.68 -5.35
CA ALA A 240 -1.14 -12.44 -4.22
C ALA A 240 -0.76 -11.58 -2.99
N PRO A 241 -0.14 -10.41 -3.10
CA PRO A 241 0.16 -9.56 -1.95
C PRO A 241 -1.08 -9.06 -1.21
N PHE A 242 -2.22 -8.93 -1.90
CA PHE A 242 -3.48 -8.41 -1.36
C PHE A 242 -4.37 -9.51 -0.79
N ALA A 243 -4.47 -10.64 -1.49
CA ALA A 243 -5.33 -11.77 -1.19
C ALA A 243 -4.56 -13.10 -1.35
N PRO A 244 -3.68 -13.43 -0.39
CA PRO A 244 -2.78 -14.57 -0.51
C PRO A 244 -3.50 -15.92 -0.61
N HIS A 245 -4.56 -16.15 0.16
CA HIS A 245 -5.28 -17.42 0.14
C HIS A 245 -6.03 -17.62 -1.18
N LEU A 246 -6.70 -16.58 -1.66
CA LEU A 246 -7.36 -16.58 -2.97
C LEU A 246 -6.34 -16.85 -4.10
N ALA A 247 -5.17 -16.21 -4.00
CA ALA A 247 -4.13 -16.36 -5.02
C ALA A 247 -3.54 -17.77 -5.06
N GLU A 248 -3.28 -18.39 -3.90
CA GLU A 248 -2.79 -19.79 -3.84
C GLU A 248 -3.82 -20.76 -4.44
N GLU A 249 -5.08 -20.65 -4.05
CA GLU A 249 -6.17 -21.49 -4.59
C GLU A 249 -6.35 -21.31 -6.11
N CYS A 250 -6.32 -20.05 -6.57
CA CYS A 250 -6.34 -19.72 -7.99
C CYS A 250 -5.11 -20.28 -8.73
N TYR A 251 -3.94 -20.22 -8.11
CA TYR A 251 -2.69 -20.70 -8.72
C TYR A 251 -2.71 -22.22 -8.90
N GLU A 252 -3.17 -22.97 -7.90
CA GLU A 252 -3.37 -24.41 -7.98
C GLU A 252 -4.39 -24.76 -9.08
N LYS A 253 -5.52 -24.04 -9.12
CA LYS A 253 -6.59 -24.26 -10.12
C LYS A 253 -6.13 -24.15 -11.56
N ILE A 254 -5.17 -23.27 -11.86
CA ILE A 254 -4.60 -23.12 -13.22
C ILE A 254 -3.39 -24.04 -13.47
N GLY A 255 -3.10 -24.98 -12.57
CA GLY A 255 -2.04 -25.96 -12.67
C GLY A 255 -0.66 -25.45 -12.19
N GLY A 256 -0.63 -24.44 -11.34
CA GLY A 256 0.58 -24.03 -10.63
C GLY A 256 1.03 -25.08 -9.63
N LYS A 257 2.35 -25.20 -9.46
CA LYS A 257 2.95 -26.13 -8.50
C LYS A 257 3.55 -25.34 -7.35
N TYR A 258 3.37 -25.81 -6.12
CA TYR A 258 3.82 -25.16 -4.88
C TYR A 258 3.17 -23.78 -4.70
N SER A 259 3.81 -22.82 -4.03
CA SER A 259 3.21 -21.52 -3.72
C SER A 259 3.45 -20.47 -4.80
N VAL A 260 2.42 -19.65 -5.09
CA VAL A 260 2.54 -18.47 -5.96
C VAL A 260 3.54 -17.46 -5.40
N SER A 261 3.71 -17.43 -4.08
CA SER A 261 4.61 -16.50 -3.38
C SER A 261 6.09 -16.73 -3.71
N PHE A 262 6.47 -17.90 -4.23
CA PHE A 262 7.83 -18.21 -4.67
C PHE A 262 8.05 -18.02 -6.17
N THR A 263 7.03 -17.55 -6.88
CA THR A 263 7.18 -17.24 -8.31
C THR A 263 7.88 -15.90 -8.50
N GLN A 264 8.59 -15.76 -9.61
CA GLN A 264 9.18 -14.48 -9.98
C GLN A 264 8.07 -13.47 -10.28
N TRP A 265 8.19 -12.23 -9.74
CA TRP A 265 7.28 -11.16 -10.06
C TRP A 265 7.27 -10.85 -11.56
N PRO A 266 6.09 -10.66 -12.17
CA PRO A 266 6.01 -10.48 -13.61
C PRO A 266 6.62 -9.15 -14.06
N GLY A 267 7.43 -9.19 -15.12
CA GLY A 267 7.94 -8.01 -15.80
C GLY A 267 6.98 -7.50 -16.88
N TYR A 268 7.11 -6.23 -17.24
CA TYR A 268 6.34 -5.63 -18.34
C TYR A 268 7.24 -5.09 -19.45
N ASP A 269 6.72 -5.06 -20.68
CA ASP A 269 7.37 -4.44 -21.83
C ASP A 269 7.03 -2.96 -21.87
N SER A 270 8.05 -2.10 -21.74
CA SER A 270 7.91 -0.65 -21.74
C SER A 270 7.28 -0.08 -23.02
N LYS A 271 7.44 -0.75 -24.15
CA LYS A 271 6.85 -0.36 -25.43
C LYS A 271 5.33 -0.55 -25.45
N LEU A 272 4.82 -1.57 -24.73
CA LEU A 272 3.40 -1.88 -24.68
C LEU A 272 2.62 -1.04 -23.66
N VAL A 273 3.30 -0.34 -22.76
CA VAL A 273 2.66 0.50 -21.73
C VAL A 273 2.64 1.98 -22.08
N GLN A 274 3.23 2.36 -23.21
CA GLN A 274 3.08 3.73 -23.71
C GLN A 274 1.64 3.91 -24.19
N ASP A 275 0.99 4.99 -23.72
CA ASP A 275 -0.26 5.40 -24.30
C ASP A 275 0.03 6.08 -25.63
N ASP A 276 -0.53 5.53 -26.69
CA ASP A 276 -0.43 6.14 -28.01
C ASP A 276 -1.23 7.47 -28.03
N LEU A 277 -2.25 7.58 -27.18
CA LEU A 277 -3.09 8.76 -27.02
C LEU A 277 -3.03 9.27 -25.57
N ILE A 278 -2.98 10.58 -25.42
CA ILE A 278 -3.07 11.30 -24.16
C ILE A 278 -4.25 12.27 -24.20
N LYS A 279 -4.89 12.49 -23.04
CA LYS A 279 -5.91 13.54 -22.89
C LYS A 279 -5.22 14.84 -22.49
N ILE A 280 -5.50 15.89 -23.25
CA ILE A 280 -5.04 17.23 -22.92
C ILE A 280 -6.20 18.22 -22.87
N GLY A 281 -6.12 19.17 -21.93
CA GLY A 281 -7.12 20.21 -21.79
C GLY A 281 -7.03 21.26 -22.90
N VAL A 282 -8.19 21.79 -23.33
CA VAL A 282 -8.27 22.92 -24.25
C VAL A 282 -8.80 24.14 -23.51
N GLN A 283 -8.02 25.21 -23.50
CA GLN A 283 -8.39 26.48 -22.87
C GLN A 283 -8.76 27.53 -23.90
N VAL A 284 -9.79 28.31 -23.58
CA VAL A 284 -10.13 29.56 -24.34
C VAL A 284 -10.13 30.68 -23.32
N ILE A 285 -9.26 31.70 -23.58
CA ILE A 285 -9.04 32.84 -22.67
C ILE A 285 -8.74 32.35 -21.23
N GLY A 286 -7.80 31.41 -21.09
CA GLY A 286 -7.32 30.89 -19.80
C GLY A 286 -8.30 29.99 -19.04
N LYS A 287 -9.51 29.73 -19.55
CA LYS A 287 -10.50 28.84 -18.92
C LYS A 287 -10.60 27.53 -19.69
N LEU A 288 -10.57 26.40 -18.98
CA LEU A 288 -10.78 25.06 -19.56
C LEU A 288 -12.16 24.99 -20.19
N ARG A 289 -12.22 24.61 -21.49
CA ARG A 289 -13.45 24.56 -22.27
C ARG A 289 -13.71 23.23 -22.94
N GLY A 290 -12.72 22.35 -22.96
CA GLY A 290 -12.85 21.00 -23.51
C GLY A 290 -11.59 20.18 -23.24
N GLU A 291 -11.67 18.90 -23.59
CA GLU A 291 -10.55 17.96 -23.59
C GLU A 291 -10.48 17.28 -24.95
N ILE A 292 -9.29 16.99 -25.43
CA ILE A 292 -9.05 16.23 -26.65
C ILE A 292 -8.11 15.07 -26.38
N GLU A 293 -8.28 13.98 -27.10
CA GLU A 293 -7.34 12.86 -27.13
C GLU A 293 -6.42 13.01 -28.34
N ILE A 294 -5.12 13.05 -28.09
CA ILE A 294 -4.10 13.21 -29.15
C ILE A 294 -2.96 12.23 -28.94
N ALA A 295 -2.23 11.90 -29.99
CA ALA A 295 -0.98 11.17 -29.88
C ALA A 295 0.00 11.93 -28.98
N LYS A 296 0.79 11.20 -28.16
CA LYS A 296 1.75 11.81 -27.23
C LYS A 296 2.78 12.68 -27.95
N ASP A 297 3.10 12.32 -29.19
CA ASP A 297 4.02 12.97 -30.11
C ASP A 297 3.32 13.79 -31.21
N ALA A 298 2.01 14.05 -31.03
CA ALA A 298 1.22 14.84 -31.99
C ALA A 298 1.85 16.21 -32.24
N SER A 299 1.83 16.61 -33.51
CA SER A 299 2.28 17.94 -33.93
C SER A 299 1.34 19.04 -33.39
N GLN A 300 1.85 20.28 -33.34
CA GLN A 300 1.02 21.43 -32.98
C GLN A 300 -0.18 21.59 -33.92
N GLU A 301 0.00 21.37 -35.21
CA GLU A 301 -1.05 21.48 -36.21
C GLU A 301 -2.19 20.47 -35.94
N GLU A 302 -1.85 19.20 -35.64
CA GLU A 302 -2.81 18.15 -35.33
C GLU A 302 -3.57 18.45 -34.02
N ALA A 303 -2.85 18.90 -32.97
CA ALA A 303 -3.44 19.27 -31.70
C ALA A 303 -4.43 20.45 -31.85
N LEU A 304 -4.06 21.46 -32.60
CA LEU A 304 -4.91 22.64 -32.88
C LEU A 304 -6.14 22.24 -33.72
N LYS A 305 -5.96 21.37 -34.71
CA LYS A 305 -7.07 20.86 -35.55
C LYS A 305 -8.11 20.11 -34.69
N LEU A 306 -7.66 19.18 -33.86
CA LEU A 306 -8.55 18.43 -32.95
C LEU A 306 -9.23 19.34 -31.92
N ALA A 307 -8.48 20.29 -31.36
CA ALA A 307 -9.02 21.26 -30.41
C ALA A 307 -10.11 22.14 -31.03
N ARG A 308 -9.93 22.57 -32.27
CA ARG A 308 -10.94 23.36 -33.04
C ARG A 308 -12.17 22.53 -33.42
N ALA A 309 -12.05 21.19 -33.48
CA ALA A 309 -13.17 20.30 -33.76
C ALA A 309 -14.02 19.98 -32.52
N ASN A 310 -13.55 20.28 -31.32
CA ASN A 310 -14.30 20.01 -30.09
C ASN A 310 -15.49 20.96 -29.96
N GLU A 311 -16.71 20.42 -29.85
CA GLU A 311 -17.97 21.16 -29.85
C GLU A 311 -18.04 22.27 -28.79
N ASN A 312 -17.53 22.03 -27.60
CA ASN A 312 -17.54 23.03 -26.52
C ASN A 312 -16.56 24.16 -26.81
N VAL A 313 -15.40 23.84 -27.39
CA VAL A 313 -14.38 24.83 -27.77
C VAL A 313 -14.90 25.73 -28.89
N VAL A 314 -15.54 25.14 -29.91
CA VAL A 314 -16.13 25.87 -31.05
C VAL A 314 -17.08 26.96 -30.57
N ARG A 315 -17.99 26.67 -29.64
CA ARG A 315 -18.94 27.67 -29.09
C ARG A 315 -18.26 28.87 -28.47
N HIS A 316 -17.06 28.71 -27.92
CA HIS A 316 -16.30 29.79 -27.29
C HIS A 316 -15.40 30.55 -28.30
N LEU A 317 -14.93 29.86 -29.33
CA LEU A 317 -14.18 30.48 -30.41
C LEU A 317 -15.04 31.38 -31.29
N ALA A 318 -16.33 31.04 -31.49
CA ALA A 318 -17.30 31.82 -32.24
C ALA A 318 -17.63 33.19 -31.63
N GLN A 319 -17.19 33.47 -30.39
CA GLN A 319 -17.45 34.72 -29.69
C GLN A 319 -16.46 35.85 -30.02
N GLY A 320 -15.50 35.64 -30.95
CA GLY A 320 -14.49 36.63 -31.35
C GLY A 320 -13.46 36.07 -32.31
N HIS A 321 -12.36 36.80 -32.53
CA HIS A 321 -11.29 36.39 -33.43
C HIS A 321 -10.12 35.78 -32.61
N VAL A 322 -9.60 34.59 -33.01
CA VAL A 322 -8.42 33.98 -32.41
C VAL A 322 -7.19 34.79 -32.81
N VAL A 323 -6.55 35.42 -31.82
CA VAL A 323 -5.36 36.26 -32.02
C VAL A 323 -4.06 35.50 -31.70
N LYS A 324 -4.13 34.42 -30.92
CA LYS A 324 -2.95 33.60 -30.57
C LYS A 324 -3.38 32.17 -30.25
N GLU A 325 -2.60 31.22 -30.75
CA GLU A 325 -2.71 29.81 -30.45
C GLU A 325 -1.47 29.34 -29.69
N ILE A 326 -1.66 28.53 -28.69
CA ILE A 326 -0.61 28.01 -27.80
C ILE A 326 -0.76 26.51 -27.75
N TYR A 327 0.29 25.77 -28.00
CA TYR A 327 0.36 24.35 -27.79
C TYR A 327 1.55 24.04 -26.90
N VAL A 328 1.29 23.39 -25.77
CA VAL A 328 2.34 22.83 -24.91
C VAL A 328 2.22 21.31 -25.03
N PRO A 329 3.19 20.64 -25.70
CA PRO A 329 3.15 19.19 -25.93
C PRO A 329 2.85 18.41 -24.67
N GLY A 330 1.88 17.51 -24.76
CA GLY A 330 1.48 16.64 -23.65
C GLY A 330 0.74 17.31 -22.49
N ARG A 331 0.44 18.62 -22.58
CA ARG A 331 -0.17 19.36 -21.47
C ARG A 331 -1.45 20.09 -21.83
N ILE A 332 -1.41 20.98 -22.81
CA ILE A 332 -2.53 21.87 -23.04
C ILE A 332 -2.53 22.49 -24.44
N VAL A 333 -3.73 22.77 -24.98
CA VAL A 333 -3.97 23.69 -26.08
C VAL A 333 -4.65 24.95 -25.55
N GLY A 334 -4.20 26.14 -25.98
CA GLY A 334 -4.78 27.41 -25.56
C GLY A 334 -5.13 28.29 -26.74
N PHE A 335 -6.30 28.91 -26.71
CA PHE A 335 -6.74 29.94 -27.66
C PHE A 335 -6.94 31.27 -26.94
N VAL A 336 -6.30 32.30 -27.44
CA VAL A 336 -6.55 33.71 -27.04
C VAL A 336 -7.49 34.33 -28.06
N VAL A 337 -8.67 34.69 -27.60
CA VAL A 337 -9.73 35.29 -28.45
C VAL A 337 -9.90 36.75 -28.07
N LYS A 338 -9.90 37.63 -29.05
CA LYS A 338 -10.23 39.05 -28.88
C LYS A 338 -11.67 39.27 -29.35
N ARG A 339 -12.49 39.82 -28.47
CA ARG A 339 -13.86 40.24 -28.77
C ARG A 339 -13.89 41.53 -29.57
#